data_5fb3dcc6c39cee922269649905801810
#
_entry.id   5fb3dcc6c39cee922269649905801810
#
_cell.length_a   1.000
_cell.length_b   1.000
_cell.length_c   1.000
_cell.angle_alpha   90.00
_cell.angle_beta   90.00
_cell.angle_gamma   90.00
#
_symmetry.space_group_name_H-M   'P 1'
#
loop_
_entity.id
_entity.type
_entity.pdbx_description
1 polymer ?
#
loop_
_entity_poly.entity_id
_entity_poly.type
_entity_poly.pdbx_seq_one_letter_code
_entity_poly.pdbx_strand_id
1 'polypeptide(L)'
;MSKADTALLIVDMINNFEFDMGESLANKTEKIVPHILSLKKHARQNDWPIIYINDHYGLWQADIQNIQQECENEKSKSIIEKISPEDADYFLIKPKHSAFYETALHTLLTELQVKRIVLTGIAGNICVLFTANDAYMREYSITIPKDCIASNSDKDNEFALTMMENVLFAEITTEEQITEKQT
;
A
#
# COMPACT_ATOMS: atom_id res chain seq x y z
N MET A 1 11.86 16.32 18.81
CA MET A 1 10.72 15.39 18.65
C MET A 1 11.29 14.04 18.26
N SER A 2 10.89 12.94 18.88
CA SER A 2 11.31 11.62 18.42
C SER A 2 10.69 11.38 17.04
N LYS A 3 11.50 10.95 16.07
CA LYS A 3 11.02 10.60 14.73
C LYS A 3 10.00 9.45 14.86
N ALA A 4 8.89 9.50 14.13
CA ALA A 4 7.92 8.41 14.14
C ALA A 4 8.60 7.12 13.67
N ASP A 5 8.38 6.02 14.36
CA ASP A 5 8.93 4.69 14.01
C ASP A 5 8.01 3.89 13.08
N THR A 6 6.94 4.50 12.61
CA THR A 6 5.90 3.90 11.77
C THR A 6 5.84 4.58 10.41
N ALA A 7 5.65 3.80 9.34
CA ALA A 7 5.41 4.30 7.99
C ALA A 7 4.09 3.75 7.42
N LEU A 8 3.41 4.55 6.59
CA LEU A 8 2.28 4.12 5.79
C LEU A 8 2.78 3.73 4.39
N LEU A 9 2.61 2.47 4.00
CA LEU A 9 2.89 1.98 2.66
C LEU A 9 1.60 1.86 1.85
N ILE A 10 1.60 2.43 0.64
CA ILE A 10 0.48 2.40 -0.29
C ILE A 10 0.95 1.70 -1.57
N VAL A 11 0.48 0.47 -1.78
CA VAL A 11 1.01 -0.43 -2.82
C VAL A 11 0.04 -0.52 -4.01
N ASP A 12 0.56 -0.28 -5.22
CA ASP A 12 -0.12 -0.47 -6.52
C ASP A 12 -1.48 0.23 -6.69
N MET A 13 -1.72 1.32 -5.98
CA MET A 13 -2.97 2.06 -6.08
C MET A 13 -3.07 2.90 -7.37
N ILE A 14 -1.97 3.19 -8.06
CA ILE A 14 -1.96 3.77 -9.40
C ILE A 14 -1.96 2.60 -10.39
N ASN A 15 -3.14 2.21 -10.88
CA ASN A 15 -3.32 0.97 -11.63
C ASN A 15 -4.30 1.19 -12.79
N ASN A 16 -4.04 0.61 -13.96
CA ASN A 16 -4.90 0.71 -15.13
C ASN A 16 -6.05 -0.31 -15.13
N PHE A 17 -5.96 -1.36 -14.30
CA PHE A 17 -6.95 -2.45 -14.22
C PHE A 17 -7.21 -3.15 -15.57
N GLU A 18 -6.24 -3.16 -16.49
CA GLU A 18 -6.34 -3.76 -17.82
C GLU A 18 -5.84 -5.21 -17.83
N PHE A 19 -6.50 -6.04 -17.02
CA PHE A 19 -6.24 -7.48 -16.93
C PHE A 19 -7.54 -8.23 -16.58
N ASP A 20 -7.49 -9.56 -16.65
CA ASP A 20 -8.62 -10.40 -16.26
C ASP A 20 -9.07 -10.06 -14.82
N MET A 21 -10.39 -9.83 -14.64
CA MET A 21 -10.98 -9.40 -13.37
C MET A 21 -10.59 -7.98 -12.92
N GLY A 22 -9.92 -7.19 -13.76
CA GLY A 22 -9.50 -5.82 -13.43
C GLY A 22 -10.65 -4.90 -13.04
N GLU A 23 -11.80 -4.99 -13.72
CA GLU A 23 -13.01 -4.23 -13.36
C GLU A 23 -13.53 -4.59 -11.96
N SER A 24 -13.51 -5.87 -11.61
CA SER A 24 -13.90 -6.32 -10.26
C SER A 24 -12.94 -5.74 -9.22
N LEU A 25 -11.64 -5.75 -9.49
CA LEU A 25 -10.66 -5.16 -8.58
C LEU A 25 -10.82 -3.64 -8.49
N ALA A 26 -11.03 -2.93 -9.61
CA ALA A 26 -11.24 -1.48 -9.61
C ALA A 26 -12.43 -1.09 -8.73
N ASN A 27 -13.57 -1.78 -8.88
CA ASN A 27 -14.78 -1.55 -8.06
C ASN A 27 -14.54 -1.79 -6.55
N LYS A 28 -13.70 -2.74 -6.19
CA LYS A 28 -13.31 -2.99 -4.80
C LYS A 28 -12.29 -1.98 -4.30
N THR A 29 -11.36 -1.60 -5.18
CA THR A 29 -10.35 -0.58 -4.88
C THR A 29 -10.99 0.77 -4.58
N GLU A 30 -12.02 1.15 -5.33
CA GLU A 30 -12.73 2.41 -5.07
C GLU A 30 -13.34 2.45 -3.65
N LYS A 31 -13.76 1.31 -3.10
CA LYS A 31 -14.33 1.22 -1.75
C LYS A 31 -13.28 1.41 -0.65
N ILE A 32 -12.03 1.01 -0.87
CA ILE A 32 -10.96 1.16 0.11
C ILE A 32 -10.29 2.54 0.07
N VAL A 33 -10.44 3.30 -1.02
CA VAL A 33 -9.84 4.63 -1.16
C VAL A 33 -10.17 5.57 0.01
N PRO A 34 -11.42 5.73 0.47
CA PRO A 34 -11.74 6.61 1.59
C PRO A 34 -11.00 6.25 2.87
N HIS A 35 -10.85 4.96 3.17
CA HIS A 35 -10.12 4.47 4.34
C HIS A 35 -8.61 4.76 4.23
N ILE A 36 -8.02 4.56 3.05
CA ILE A 36 -6.60 4.91 2.83
C ILE A 36 -6.38 6.42 2.97
N LEU A 37 -7.31 7.26 2.46
CA LEU A 37 -7.23 8.71 2.62
C LEU A 37 -7.31 9.16 4.08
N SER A 38 -8.15 8.50 4.88
CA SER A 38 -8.20 8.72 6.33
C SER A 38 -6.88 8.37 7.01
N LEU A 39 -6.28 7.21 6.66
CA LEU A 39 -4.95 6.84 7.14
C LEU A 39 -3.86 7.80 6.67
N LYS A 40 -3.90 8.31 5.44
CA LYS A 40 -2.97 9.36 4.98
C LYS A 40 -3.04 10.59 5.86
N LYS A 41 -4.27 11.06 6.17
CA LYS A 41 -4.47 12.20 7.07
C LYS A 41 -3.90 11.91 8.47
N HIS A 42 -4.18 10.74 9.02
CA HIS A 42 -3.63 10.31 10.32
C HIS A 42 -2.10 10.22 10.31
N ALA A 43 -1.51 9.63 9.26
CA ALA A 43 -0.07 9.55 9.07
C ALA A 43 0.60 10.94 9.09
N ARG A 44 0.03 11.91 8.37
CA ARG A 44 0.54 13.30 8.38
C ARG A 44 0.46 13.96 9.77
N GLN A 45 -0.63 13.73 10.50
CA GLN A 45 -0.79 14.27 11.86
C GLN A 45 0.22 13.70 12.86
N ASN A 46 0.77 12.51 12.57
CA ASN A 46 1.71 11.78 13.42
C ASN A 46 3.14 11.73 12.87
N ASP A 47 3.44 12.54 11.85
CA ASP A 47 4.75 12.60 11.19
C ASP A 47 5.21 11.23 10.62
N TRP A 48 4.28 10.35 10.25
CA TRP A 48 4.62 9.09 9.60
C TRP A 48 4.98 9.36 8.13
N PRO A 49 6.10 8.85 7.64
CA PRO A 49 6.38 8.88 6.21
C PRO A 49 5.32 8.08 5.44
N ILE A 50 4.83 8.66 4.37
CA ILE A 50 3.91 8.02 3.42
C ILE A 50 4.72 7.64 2.21
N ILE A 51 4.69 6.35 1.86
CA ILE A 51 5.51 5.79 0.79
C ILE A 51 4.60 5.05 -0.18
N TYR A 52 4.56 5.53 -1.41
CA TYR A 52 3.92 4.85 -2.52
C TYR A 52 4.92 3.93 -3.20
N ILE A 53 4.52 2.70 -3.44
CA ILE A 53 5.32 1.73 -4.18
C ILE A 53 4.43 1.13 -5.27
N ASN A 54 4.78 1.37 -6.52
CA ASN A 54 3.91 1.06 -7.63
C ASN A 54 4.64 0.28 -8.73
N ASP A 55 3.91 -0.53 -9.48
CA ASP A 55 4.45 -1.17 -10.69
C ASP A 55 4.98 -0.11 -11.66
N HIS A 56 6.00 -0.47 -12.42
CA HIS A 56 6.67 0.43 -13.35
C HIS A 56 6.00 0.50 -14.74
N TYR A 57 5.02 -0.33 -15.04
CA TYR A 57 4.28 -0.39 -16.31
C TYR A 57 5.15 -0.37 -17.58
N GLY A 58 6.34 -0.96 -17.51
CA GLY A 58 7.31 -0.95 -18.62
C GLY A 58 8.09 0.35 -18.80
N LEU A 59 7.76 1.42 -18.09
CA LEU A 59 8.40 2.73 -18.22
C LEU A 59 9.80 2.77 -17.58
N TRP A 60 10.04 1.99 -16.55
CA TRP A 60 11.31 1.95 -15.79
C TRP A 60 11.78 3.30 -15.26
N GLN A 61 10.87 4.23 -15.08
CA GLN A 61 11.12 5.56 -14.53
C GLN A 61 10.24 5.76 -13.30
N ALA A 62 10.83 6.25 -12.22
CA ALA A 62 10.10 6.63 -11.01
C ALA A 62 9.47 8.03 -11.19
N ASP A 63 8.76 8.21 -12.31
CA ASP A 63 8.04 9.43 -12.65
C ASP A 63 6.55 9.19 -12.47
N ILE A 64 6.00 9.77 -11.39
CA ILE A 64 4.60 9.59 -11.03
C ILE A 64 3.65 10.11 -12.10
N GLN A 65 3.99 11.21 -12.78
CA GLN A 65 3.11 11.80 -13.80
C GLN A 65 3.00 10.89 -15.02
N ASN A 66 4.11 10.33 -15.47
CA ASN A 66 4.13 9.37 -16.56
C ASN A 66 3.39 8.08 -16.21
N ILE A 67 3.55 7.58 -14.98
CA ILE A 67 2.83 6.38 -14.52
C ILE A 67 1.32 6.65 -14.40
N GLN A 68 0.92 7.82 -13.91
CA GLN A 68 -0.49 8.20 -13.87
C GLN A 68 -1.10 8.26 -15.27
N GLN A 69 -0.42 8.89 -16.23
CA GLN A 69 -0.87 8.95 -17.62
C GLN A 69 -1.02 7.57 -18.25
N GLU A 70 -0.06 6.67 -18.02
CA GLU A 70 -0.11 5.29 -18.50
C GLU A 70 -1.27 4.50 -17.89
N CYS A 71 -1.59 4.78 -16.63
CA CYS A 71 -2.63 4.07 -15.90
C CYS A 71 -4.03 4.68 -16.06
N GLU A 72 -4.16 5.92 -16.53
CA GLU A 72 -5.45 6.62 -16.55
C GLU A 72 -6.38 6.09 -17.66
N ASN A 73 -7.53 5.60 -17.26
CA ASN A 73 -8.63 5.19 -18.12
C ASN A 73 -9.98 5.32 -17.38
N GLU A 74 -11.08 4.89 -17.99
CA GLU A 74 -12.41 5.02 -17.39
C GLU A 74 -12.56 4.30 -16.03
N LYS A 75 -11.83 3.20 -15.79
CA LYS A 75 -11.90 2.41 -14.55
C LYS A 75 -11.05 3.00 -13.42
N SER A 76 -9.91 3.59 -13.78
CA SER A 76 -8.87 4.02 -12.85
C SER A 76 -8.94 5.50 -12.47
N LYS A 77 -9.47 6.34 -13.36
CA LYS A 77 -9.43 7.81 -13.24
C LYS A 77 -9.91 8.31 -11.87
N SER A 78 -11.09 7.90 -11.44
CA SER A 78 -11.66 8.32 -10.15
C SER A 78 -10.78 7.91 -8.96
N ILE A 79 -10.11 6.75 -9.05
CA ILE A 79 -9.21 6.25 -8.02
C ILE A 79 -7.94 7.08 -8.02
N ILE A 80 -7.28 7.22 -9.18
CA ILE A 80 -6.01 7.94 -9.33
C ILE A 80 -6.15 9.39 -8.87
N GLU A 81 -7.19 10.10 -9.32
CA GLU A 81 -7.44 11.50 -8.92
C GLU A 81 -7.54 11.68 -7.40
N LYS A 82 -8.09 10.69 -6.66
CA LYS A 82 -8.25 10.77 -5.21
C LYS A 82 -7.00 10.37 -4.45
N ILE A 83 -6.29 9.30 -4.91
CA ILE A 83 -5.25 8.65 -4.14
C ILE A 83 -3.84 9.11 -4.48
N SER A 84 -3.66 9.97 -5.46
CA SER A 84 -2.34 10.40 -5.94
C SER A 84 -1.40 10.86 -4.81
N PRO A 85 -0.09 10.59 -4.94
CA PRO A 85 0.90 11.12 -4.02
C PRO A 85 0.91 12.66 -4.01
N GLU A 86 1.22 13.23 -2.87
CA GLU A 86 1.51 14.65 -2.72
C GLU A 86 3.02 14.89 -2.71
N ASP A 87 3.47 16.14 -2.87
CA ASP A 87 4.90 16.49 -2.97
C ASP A 87 5.76 15.99 -1.81
N ALA A 88 5.18 15.81 -0.62
CA ALA A 88 5.86 15.32 0.57
C ALA A 88 5.90 13.78 0.66
N ASP A 89 5.19 13.07 -0.21
CA ASP A 89 5.14 11.60 -0.21
C ASP A 89 6.34 11.02 -0.98
N TYR A 90 6.86 9.92 -0.50
CA TYR A 90 7.87 9.17 -1.25
C TYR A 90 7.20 8.33 -2.34
N PHE A 91 7.86 8.21 -3.48
CA PHE A 91 7.39 7.38 -4.59
C PHE A 91 8.51 6.46 -5.09
N LEU A 92 8.22 5.16 -5.10
CA LEU A 92 9.12 4.11 -5.59
C LEU A 92 8.42 3.27 -6.66
N ILE A 93 9.19 2.76 -7.61
CA ILE A 93 8.72 1.75 -8.56
C ILE A 93 9.26 0.37 -8.18
N LYS A 94 8.46 -0.65 -8.40
CA LYS A 94 8.83 -2.05 -8.15
C LYS A 94 8.71 -2.92 -9.41
N PRO A 95 9.67 -3.82 -9.66
CA PRO A 95 9.64 -4.67 -10.87
C PRO A 95 8.83 -5.95 -10.69
N LYS A 96 8.42 -6.31 -9.47
CA LYS A 96 7.71 -7.55 -9.11
C LYS A 96 6.70 -7.28 -8.00
N HIS A 97 6.05 -8.35 -7.49
CA HIS A 97 4.96 -8.24 -6.52
C HIS A 97 5.37 -7.56 -5.22
N SER A 98 6.49 -7.99 -4.62
CA SER A 98 6.94 -7.39 -3.37
C SER A 98 7.50 -5.98 -3.56
N ALA A 99 7.08 -5.06 -2.70
CA ALA A 99 7.60 -3.70 -2.63
C ALA A 99 9.09 -3.64 -2.23
N PHE A 100 9.64 -4.71 -1.66
CA PHE A 100 11.05 -4.78 -1.27
C PHE A 100 11.95 -5.37 -2.36
N TYR A 101 11.37 -6.12 -3.31
CA TYR A 101 12.17 -6.82 -4.30
C TYR A 101 12.79 -5.84 -5.31
N GLU A 102 14.13 -5.75 -5.33
CA GLU A 102 14.92 -4.88 -6.24
C GLU A 102 14.49 -3.39 -6.18
N THR A 103 14.11 -2.91 -4.99
CA THR A 103 13.75 -1.51 -4.76
C THR A 103 14.60 -0.88 -3.66
N ALA A 104 14.57 0.44 -3.55
CA ALA A 104 15.22 1.18 -2.47
C ALA A 104 14.40 1.18 -1.15
N LEU A 105 13.27 0.47 -1.06
CA LEU A 105 12.35 0.58 0.09
C LEU A 105 13.03 0.27 1.42
N HIS A 106 13.78 -0.84 1.50
CA HIS A 106 14.46 -1.22 2.75
C HIS A 106 15.48 -0.18 3.21
N THR A 107 16.26 0.36 2.29
CA THR A 107 17.24 1.43 2.57
C THR A 107 16.52 2.69 3.08
N LEU A 108 15.45 3.11 2.39
CA LEU A 108 14.64 4.26 2.78
C LEU A 108 14.05 4.10 4.18
N LEU A 109 13.42 2.96 4.47
CA LEU A 109 12.84 2.68 5.80
C LEU A 109 13.91 2.69 6.90
N THR A 110 15.11 2.17 6.61
CA THR A 110 16.25 2.18 7.54
C THR A 110 16.73 3.60 7.82
N GLU A 111 16.89 4.43 6.80
CA GLU A 111 17.29 5.85 6.96
C GLU A 111 16.25 6.66 7.73
N LEU A 112 14.97 6.34 7.52
CA LEU A 112 13.85 6.94 8.24
C LEU A 112 13.68 6.39 9.66
N GLN A 113 14.44 5.35 10.04
CA GLN A 113 14.38 4.67 11.35
C GLN A 113 13.02 4.01 11.63
N VAL A 114 12.32 3.61 10.58
CA VAL A 114 11.03 2.93 10.66
C VAL A 114 11.23 1.50 11.16
N LYS A 115 10.35 1.08 12.07
CA LYS A 115 10.29 -0.28 12.62
C LYS A 115 8.93 -0.94 12.40
N ARG A 116 7.89 -0.14 12.15
CA ARG A 116 6.52 -0.59 11.93
C ARG A 116 6.03 -0.11 10.58
N ILE A 117 5.27 -0.96 9.91
CA ILE A 117 4.64 -0.64 8.64
C ILE A 117 3.13 -0.84 8.76
N VAL A 118 2.37 0.18 8.38
CA VAL A 118 0.95 0.05 8.06
C VAL A 118 0.87 -0.17 6.56
N LEU A 119 0.47 -1.37 6.15
CA LEU A 119 0.53 -1.80 4.75
C LEU A 119 -0.88 -1.82 4.14
N THR A 120 -1.05 -1.08 3.04
CA THR A 120 -2.33 -0.89 2.34
C THR A 120 -2.16 -1.07 0.83
N GLY A 121 -3.28 -1.16 0.10
CA GLY A 121 -3.31 -1.19 -1.36
C GLY A 121 -3.78 -2.50 -1.97
N ILE A 122 -3.33 -2.78 -3.19
CA ILE A 122 -3.78 -3.90 -4.02
C ILE A 122 -2.61 -4.68 -4.66
N ALA A 123 -2.80 -5.93 -5.11
CA ALA A 123 -3.88 -6.79 -4.66
C ALA A 123 -3.48 -7.41 -3.32
N GLY A 124 -4.45 -7.53 -2.39
CA GLY A 124 -4.22 -8.03 -1.03
C GLY A 124 -3.56 -9.40 -0.99
N ASN A 125 -3.99 -10.31 -1.87
CA ASN A 125 -3.48 -11.67 -2.00
C ASN A 125 -2.22 -11.80 -2.88
N ILE A 126 -1.72 -10.70 -3.43
CA ILE A 126 -0.52 -10.70 -4.30
C ILE A 126 0.48 -9.68 -3.75
N CYS A 127 0.45 -8.44 -4.23
CA CYS A 127 1.49 -7.46 -3.90
C CYS A 127 1.54 -7.13 -2.41
N VAL A 128 0.39 -7.03 -1.75
CA VAL A 128 0.33 -6.80 -0.30
C VAL A 128 0.88 -8.00 0.47
N LEU A 129 0.42 -9.23 0.17
CA LEU A 129 0.89 -10.45 0.83
C LEU A 129 2.40 -10.66 0.65
N PHE A 130 2.92 -10.52 -0.58
CA PHE A 130 4.36 -10.68 -0.84
C PHE A 130 5.20 -9.58 -0.19
N THR A 131 4.68 -8.36 -0.10
CA THR A 131 5.33 -7.27 0.63
C THR A 131 5.34 -7.53 2.13
N ALA A 132 4.22 -8.02 2.70
CA ALA A 132 4.15 -8.41 4.11
C ALA A 132 5.14 -9.53 4.45
N ASN A 133 5.27 -10.56 3.58
CA ASN A 133 6.25 -11.62 3.75
C ASN A 133 7.68 -11.08 3.77
N ASP A 134 8.02 -10.22 2.84
CA ASP A 134 9.35 -9.61 2.78
C ASP A 134 9.64 -8.66 3.95
N ALA A 135 8.61 -7.97 4.45
CA ALA A 135 8.68 -7.15 5.66
C ALA A 135 8.95 -8.01 6.90
N TYR A 136 8.23 -9.13 7.04
CA TYR A 136 8.43 -10.11 8.12
C TYR A 136 9.87 -10.65 8.13
N MET A 137 10.41 -11.04 6.96
CA MET A 137 11.78 -11.54 6.81
C MET A 137 12.85 -10.49 7.16
N ARG A 138 12.47 -9.21 7.23
CA ARG A 138 13.32 -8.06 7.61
C ARG A 138 13.00 -7.52 9.00
N GLU A 139 12.23 -8.26 9.77
CA GLU A 139 11.89 -7.96 11.17
C GLU A 139 11.09 -6.67 11.40
N TYR A 140 10.34 -6.21 10.38
CA TYR A 140 9.37 -5.13 10.58
C TYR A 140 8.12 -5.65 11.32
N SER A 141 7.59 -4.86 12.25
CA SER A 141 6.23 -5.05 12.76
C SER A 141 5.23 -4.62 11.68
N ILE A 142 4.23 -5.45 11.42
CA ILE A 142 3.30 -5.26 10.30
C ILE A 142 1.88 -5.09 10.83
N THR A 143 1.22 -4.04 10.40
CA THR A 143 -0.21 -3.80 10.64
C THR A 143 -0.94 -3.75 9.30
N ILE A 144 -2.00 -4.53 9.15
CA ILE A 144 -2.84 -4.60 7.95
C ILE A 144 -4.26 -4.14 8.32
N PRO A 145 -4.65 -2.92 7.96
CA PRO A 145 -6.06 -2.53 8.04
C PRO A 145 -6.82 -3.22 6.90
N LYS A 146 -7.65 -4.20 7.28
CA LYS A 146 -8.36 -5.07 6.32
C LYS A 146 -9.32 -4.34 5.38
N ASP A 147 -9.78 -3.16 5.77
CA ASP A 147 -10.59 -2.23 5.00
C ASP A 147 -9.78 -1.28 4.10
N CYS A 148 -8.46 -1.42 4.11
CA CYS A 148 -7.53 -0.68 3.25
C CYS A 148 -6.79 -1.58 2.24
N ILE A 149 -7.24 -2.83 2.08
CA ILE A 149 -6.73 -3.75 1.05
C ILE A 149 -7.89 -4.38 0.26
N ALA A 150 -7.63 -4.68 -1.00
CA ALA A 150 -8.60 -5.38 -1.85
C ALA A 150 -7.92 -6.39 -2.77
N SER A 151 -8.66 -7.44 -3.14
CA SER A 151 -8.25 -8.46 -4.11
C SER A 151 -9.37 -8.72 -5.12
N ASN A 152 -9.06 -9.35 -6.24
CA ASN A 152 -10.07 -9.72 -7.25
C ASN A 152 -11.19 -10.60 -6.64
N SER A 153 -10.81 -11.50 -5.73
CA SER A 153 -11.66 -12.43 -5.03
C SER A 153 -11.67 -12.12 -3.53
N ASP A 154 -12.86 -12.00 -2.93
CA ASP A 154 -12.98 -11.78 -1.48
C ASP A 154 -12.44 -12.98 -0.70
N LYS A 155 -12.66 -14.20 -1.21
CA LYS A 155 -12.13 -15.42 -0.62
C LYS A 155 -10.61 -15.44 -0.58
N ASP A 156 -9.94 -15.02 -1.66
CA ASP A 156 -8.49 -14.97 -1.72
C ASP A 156 -7.93 -13.85 -0.83
N ASN A 157 -8.67 -12.75 -0.70
CA ASN A 157 -8.33 -11.67 0.23
C ASN A 157 -8.38 -12.16 1.70
N GLU A 158 -9.41 -12.92 2.07
CA GLU A 158 -9.55 -13.52 3.40
C GLU A 158 -8.43 -14.54 3.68
N PHE A 159 -8.07 -15.37 2.70
CA PHE A 159 -6.94 -16.28 2.84
C PHE A 159 -5.62 -15.54 3.04
N ALA A 160 -5.40 -14.46 2.29
CA ALA A 160 -4.21 -13.64 2.45
C ALA A 160 -4.14 -13.01 3.84
N LEU A 161 -5.25 -12.45 4.34
CA LEU A 161 -5.35 -11.91 5.70
C LEU A 161 -5.03 -12.97 6.75
N THR A 162 -5.63 -14.17 6.61
CA THR A 162 -5.36 -15.30 7.51
C THR A 162 -3.89 -15.72 7.50
N MET A 163 -3.25 -15.75 6.32
CA MET A 163 -1.82 -16.06 6.19
C MET A 163 -0.97 -14.98 6.85
N MET A 164 -1.27 -13.71 6.62
CA MET A 164 -0.52 -12.59 7.21
C MET A 164 -0.63 -12.59 8.74
N GLU A 165 -1.81 -12.88 9.29
CA GLU A 165 -2.03 -12.97 10.73
C GLU A 165 -1.29 -14.17 11.35
N ASN A 166 -1.54 -15.38 10.86
CA ASN A 166 -1.12 -16.60 11.52
C ASN A 166 0.35 -16.97 11.26
N VAL A 167 0.91 -16.58 10.11
CA VAL A 167 2.26 -16.98 9.69
C VAL A 167 3.26 -15.82 9.79
N LEU A 168 2.82 -14.61 9.43
CA LEU A 168 3.68 -13.43 9.44
C LEU A 168 3.50 -12.57 10.72
N PHE A 169 2.61 -13.00 11.63
CA PHE A 169 2.28 -12.29 12.87
C PHE A 169 1.88 -10.82 12.66
N ALA A 170 1.26 -10.54 11.52
CA ALA A 170 0.74 -9.20 11.25
C ALA A 170 -0.48 -8.91 12.13
N GLU A 171 -0.56 -7.68 12.64
CA GLU A 171 -1.75 -7.19 13.32
C GLU A 171 -2.84 -6.88 12.27
N ILE A 172 -3.91 -7.70 12.22
CA ILE A 172 -5.06 -7.43 11.38
C ILE A 172 -6.05 -6.55 12.15
N THR A 173 -6.40 -5.41 11.59
CA THR A 173 -7.21 -4.37 12.25
C THR A 173 -8.11 -3.65 11.24
N THR A 174 -8.68 -2.50 11.60
CA THR A 174 -9.38 -1.58 10.70
C THR A 174 -8.73 -0.20 10.73
N GLU A 175 -9.00 0.62 9.71
CA GLU A 175 -8.56 2.01 9.66
C GLU A 175 -9.01 2.78 10.92
N GLU A 176 -10.28 2.64 11.31
CA GLU A 176 -10.85 3.30 12.48
C GLU A 176 -10.08 2.94 13.78
N GLN A 177 -9.75 1.66 13.96
CA GLN A 177 -8.99 1.22 15.14
C GLN A 177 -7.57 1.79 15.21
N ILE A 178 -6.95 2.08 14.05
CA ILE A 178 -5.64 2.73 14.00
C ILE A 178 -5.75 4.21 14.36
N THR A 179 -6.76 4.88 13.80
CA THR A 179 -6.93 6.33 13.97
C THR A 179 -7.45 6.73 15.34
N GLU A 180 -8.20 5.85 16.04
CA GLU A 180 -8.75 6.07 17.37
C GLU A 180 -7.77 5.73 18.51
N LYS A 181 -6.78 4.89 18.30
CA LYS A 181 -5.82 4.44 19.34
C LYS A 181 -4.97 5.57 19.98
N GLN A 182 -5.12 6.83 19.56
CA GLN A 182 -4.32 7.98 20.02
C GLN A 182 -5.16 9.08 20.70
N THR A 183 -6.33 8.74 21.22
CA THR A 183 -7.09 9.64 22.14
C THR A 183 -6.87 9.18 23.59
#